data_295aa29d96422575f06c17bdd9882be9
#
_entry.id   295aa29d96422575f06c17bdd9882be9
#
_cell.length_a   1.000
_cell.length_b   1.000
_cell.length_c   1.000
_cell.angle_alpha   90.00
_cell.angle_beta   90.00
_cell.angle_gamma   90.00
#
_symmetry.space_group_name_H-M   'P 1'
#
loop_
_entity.id
_entity.type
_entity.pdbx_description
1 polymer ?
#
loop_
_entity_poly.entity_id
_entity_poly.type
_entity_poly.pdbx_seq_one_letter_code
_entity_poly.pdbx_strand_id
1 'polypeptide(L)'
;MHLRRPLFALWASCALARLAGAQTVPAAAPHVRAVSPRLAASVSTLRDHSPTFAALLAQLDASDVIVHVIDGFQPCASGAKACLTFVDSSGGYRYLRVMITKQESEIDVRRHLAHELQHAVEIAQAPQIRDAAGLRAFCLSSGFGWRSADHCETHAAQTVAFRVEHELD
;
A
#
# COMPACT_ATOMS: atom_id res chain seq x y z
N MET A 1 32.36 -18.04 -82.34
CA MET A 1 31.06 -18.04 -81.68
C MET A 1 31.27 -18.62 -80.31
N HIS A 2 31.40 -17.74 -79.30
CA HIS A 2 31.59 -18.13 -77.89
C HIS A 2 30.32 -17.82 -77.12
N LEU A 3 29.56 -18.87 -76.70
CA LEU A 3 28.44 -18.72 -75.77
C LEU A 3 28.97 -18.54 -74.34
N ARG A 4 28.67 -17.40 -73.73
CA ARG A 4 28.89 -17.16 -72.31
C ARG A 4 27.60 -17.59 -71.55
N ARG A 5 27.74 -18.54 -70.62
CA ARG A 5 26.70 -18.95 -69.69
C ARG A 5 26.66 -17.95 -68.52
N PRO A 6 25.51 -17.46 -68.05
CA PRO A 6 25.43 -16.71 -66.82
C PRO A 6 25.36 -17.64 -65.59
N LEU A 7 26.20 -17.38 -64.58
CA LEU A 7 26.16 -17.99 -63.24
C LEU A 7 25.07 -17.29 -62.45
N PHE A 8 24.01 -18.03 -62.08
CA PHE A 8 23.04 -17.57 -61.09
C PHE A 8 23.60 -17.84 -59.69
N ALA A 9 23.91 -16.78 -58.94
CA ALA A 9 24.24 -16.84 -57.54
C ALA A 9 22.95 -16.86 -56.72
N LEU A 10 22.66 -17.99 -56.05
CA LEU A 10 21.59 -18.14 -55.07
C LEU A 10 22.04 -17.48 -53.75
N TRP A 11 21.42 -16.38 -53.38
CA TRP A 11 21.55 -15.78 -52.07
C TRP A 11 20.55 -16.48 -51.12
N ALA A 12 21.06 -17.31 -50.21
CA ALA A 12 20.27 -17.88 -49.13
C ALA A 12 20.16 -16.84 -48.01
N SER A 13 18.99 -16.20 -47.89
CA SER A 13 18.67 -15.31 -46.79
C SER A 13 18.32 -16.11 -45.54
N CYS A 14 19.25 -16.25 -44.60
CA CYS A 14 18.97 -16.76 -43.27
C CYS A 14 18.18 -15.69 -42.47
N ALA A 15 16.86 -15.88 -42.39
CA ALA A 15 16.01 -15.12 -41.49
C ALA A 15 16.23 -15.62 -40.06
N LEU A 16 17.05 -14.93 -39.25
CA LEU A 16 17.17 -15.12 -37.80
C LEU A 16 15.90 -14.58 -37.14
N ALA A 17 14.98 -15.47 -36.84
CA ALA A 17 13.85 -15.14 -35.94
C ALA A 17 14.37 -14.86 -34.53
N ARG A 18 14.42 -13.58 -34.16
CA ARG A 18 14.66 -13.15 -32.77
C ARG A 18 13.43 -13.51 -31.95
N LEU A 19 13.51 -14.58 -31.17
CA LEU A 19 12.61 -14.84 -30.07
C LEU A 19 12.80 -13.69 -29.04
N ALA A 20 11.95 -12.69 -29.11
CA ALA A 20 11.83 -11.67 -28.07
C ALA A 20 11.24 -12.36 -26.83
N GLY A 21 12.11 -12.85 -25.94
CA GLY A 21 11.70 -13.29 -24.62
C GLY A 21 11.09 -12.09 -23.90
N ALA A 22 9.79 -12.13 -23.64
CA ALA A 22 9.13 -11.16 -22.79
C ALA A 22 9.75 -11.28 -21.39
N GLN A 23 10.66 -10.38 -21.06
CA GLN A 23 11.16 -10.25 -19.70
C GLN A 23 9.97 -9.78 -18.86
N THR A 24 9.45 -10.67 -18.02
CA THR A 24 8.49 -10.30 -16.99
C THR A 24 9.19 -9.36 -16.03
N VAL A 25 8.86 -8.07 -16.11
CA VAL A 25 9.29 -7.09 -15.11
C VAL A 25 8.73 -7.58 -13.78
N PRO A 26 9.55 -7.81 -12.74
CA PRO A 26 9.04 -8.23 -11.45
C PRO A 26 8.03 -7.18 -10.96
N ALA A 27 6.87 -7.64 -10.52
CA ALA A 27 5.86 -6.74 -9.95
C ALA A 27 6.50 -5.96 -8.80
N ALA A 28 6.26 -4.66 -8.76
CA ALA A 28 6.74 -3.83 -7.66
C ALA A 28 6.25 -4.39 -6.33
N ALA A 29 7.10 -4.35 -5.30
CA ALA A 29 6.70 -4.82 -3.98
C ALA A 29 5.52 -3.96 -3.46
N PRO A 30 4.51 -4.57 -2.82
CA PRO A 30 3.35 -3.84 -2.32
C PRO A 30 3.76 -2.78 -1.30
N HIS A 31 3.07 -1.66 -1.29
CA HIS A 31 3.33 -0.56 -0.37
C HIS A 31 2.81 -0.85 1.05
N VAL A 32 1.78 -1.67 1.19
CA VAL A 32 1.32 -2.15 2.50
C VAL A 32 2.01 -3.48 2.82
N ARG A 33 2.82 -3.48 3.87
CA ARG A 33 3.71 -4.58 4.26
C ARG A 33 3.42 -5.04 5.68
N ALA A 34 2.69 -6.12 5.81
CA ALA A 34 2.42 -6.74 7.11
C ALA A 34 3.64 -7.55 7.58
N VAL A 35 4.05 -7.33 8.84
CA VAL A 35 5.29 -7.94 9.39
C VAL A 35 5.02 -9.35 9.95
N SER A 36 3.80 -9.63 10.44
CA SER A 36 3.44 -10.93 10.97
C SER A 36 2.54 -11.73 10.03
N PRO A 37 2.59 -13.08 10.08
CA PRO A 37 1.69 -13.93 9.30
C PRO A 37 0.20 -13.65 9.57
N ARG A 38 -0.17 -13.34 10.82
CA ARG A 38 -1.53 -12.98 11.23
C ARG A 38 -2.01 -11.74 10.47
N LEU A 39 -1.26 -10.67 10.53
CA LEU A 39 -1.60 -9.42 9.85
C LEU A 39 -1.57 -9.57 8.33
N ALA A 40 -0.63 -10.35 7.79
CA ALA A 40 -0.58 -10.65 6.36
C ALA A 40 -1.84 -11.40 5.89
N ALA A 41 -2.32 -12.38 6.68
CA ALA A 41 -3.56 -13.07 6.41
C ALA A 41 -4.77 -12.14 6.44
N SER A 42 -4.87 -11.25 7.46
CA SER A 42 -5.94 -10.25 7.55
C SER A 42 -5.94 -9.30 6.36
N VAL A 43 -4.77 -8.77 5.95
CA VAL A 43 -4.63 -7.90 4.76
C VAL A 43 -5.05 -8.65 3.49
N SER A 44 -4.67 -9.93 3.32
CA SER A 44 -5.07 -10.73 2.17
C SER A 44 -6.58 -10.96 2.14
N THR A 45 -7.17 -11.38 3.26
CA THR A 45 -8.62 -11.58 3.37
C THR A 45 -9.39 -10.31 3.03
N LEU A 46 -8.97 -9.17 3.58
CA LEU A 46 -9.60 -7.88 3.31
C LEU A 46 -9.49 -7.47 1.84
N ARG A 47 -8.33 -7.66 1.23
CA ARG A 47 -8.13 -7.37 -0.21
C ARG A 47 -9.06 -8.21 -1.08
N ASP A 48 -9.24 -9.49 -0.74
CA ASP A 48 -9.96 -10.45 -1.57
C ASP A 48 -11.49 -10.36 -1.39
N HIS A 49 -11.98 -9.82 -0.26
CA HIS A 49 -13.41 -9.80 0.09
C HIS A 49 -14.00 -8.39 0.29
N SER A 50 -13.16 -7.33 0.35
CA SER A 50 -13.65 -5.95 0.48
C SER A 50 -13.16 -5.08 -0.68
N PRO A 51 -14.05 -4.70 -1.61
CA PRO A 51 -13.72 -3.76 -2.69
C PRO A 51 -13.19 -2.42 -2.15
N THR A 52 -13.73 -1.95 -1.04
CA THR A 52 -13.28 -0.72 -0.38
C THR A 52 -11.83 -0.86 0.10
N PHE A 53 -11.48 -1.96 0.74
CA PHE A 53 -10.11 -2.19 1.20
C PHE A 53 -9.13 -2.40 0.04
N ALA A 54 -9.54 -3.12 -1.00
CA ALA A 54 -8.74 -3.28 -2.21
C ALA A 54 -8.42 -1.92 -2.87
N ALA A 55 -9.39 -0.98 -2.87
CA ALA A 55 -9.19 0.37 -3.37
C ALA A 55 -8.19 1.18 -2.53
N LEU A 56 -8.16 1.00 -1.19
CA LEU A 56 -7.13 1.62 -0.34
C LEU A 56 -5.73 1.13 -0.72
N LEU A 57 -5.57 -0.19 -0.88
CA LEU A 57 -4.28 -0.78 -1.27
C LEU A 57 -3.82 -0.23 -2.62
N ALA A 58 -4.71 -0.17 -3.61
CA ALA A 58 -4.39 0.36 -4.94
C ALA A 58 -3.97 1.84 -4.90
N GLN A 59 -4.62 2.66 -4.06
CA GLN A 59 -4.22 4.06 -3.87
C GLN A 59 -2.84 4.19 -3.23
N LEU A 60 -2.54 3.36 -2.24
CA LEU A 60 -1.23 3.35 -1.60
C LEU A 60 -0.14 2.85 -2.55
N ASP A 61 -0.40 1.79 -3.31
CA ASP A 61 0.55 1.26 -4.31
C ASP A 61 0.86 2.27 -5.43
N ALA A 62 -0.07 3.19 -5.72
CA ALA A 62 0.11 4.28 -6.68
C ALA A 62 0.75 5.54 -6.08
N SER A 63 1.12 5.54 -4.80
CA SER A 63 1.64 6.71 -4.07
C SER A 63 3.13 6.61 -3.74
N ASP A 64 3.66 7.63 -3.05
CA ASP A 64 5.00 7.59 -2.44
C ASP A 64 4.98 7.13 -0.97
N VAL A 65 3.87 6.55 -0.49
CA VAL A 65 3.73 6.10 0.90
C VAL A 65 3.89 4.59 1.02
N ILE A 66 4.79 4.15 1.90
CA ILE A 66 4.97 2.75 2.27
C ILE A 66 4.53 2.57 3.72
N VAL A 67 3.64 1.61 3.97
CA VAL A 67 3.07 1.34 5.29
C VAL A 67 3.55 -0.01 5.81
N HIS A 68 4.21 -0.01 6.96
CA HIS A 68 4.53 -1.23 7.69
C HIS A 68 3.46 -1.49 8.75
N VAL A 69 2.76 -2.61 8.65
CA VAL A 69 1.75 -3.02 9.63
C VAL A 69 2.37 -4.01 10.59
N ILE A 70 2.37 -3.66 11.89
CA ILE A 70 3.02 -4.45 12.94
C ILE A 70 2.08 -4.81 14.08
N ASP A 71 2.36 -5.91 14.77
CA ASP A 71 1.73 -6.25 16.05
C ASP A 71 2.35 -5.42 17.18
N GLY A 72 1.50 -4.74 17.97
CA GLY A 72 1.88 -4.04 19.19
C GLY A 72 1.58 -4.85 20.44
N PHE A 73 2.50 -4.85 21.40
CA PHE A 73 2.29 -5.48 22.71
C PHE A 73 1.65 -4.52 23.73
N GLN A 74 1.71 -3.23 23.46
CA GLN A 74 1.16 -2.15 24.28
C GLN A 74 0.15 -1.38 23.43
N PRO A 75 -0.90 -0.81 24.05
CA PRO A 75 -1.74 0.14 23.34
C PRO A 75 -0.91 1.37 22.90
N CYS A 76 -1.41 2.09 21.90
CA CYS A 76 -0.84 3.36 21.49
C CYS A 76 -0.84 4.37 22.65
N ALA A 77 -0.04 5.43 22.55
CA ALA A 77 0.10 6.44 23.61
C ALA A 77 -1.24 7.03 24.10
N SER A 78 -2.23 7.11 23.18
CA SER A 78 -3.61 7.52 23.48
C SER A 78 -4.45 6.46 24.19
N GLY A 79 -3.94 5.25 24.42
CA GLY A 79 -4.71 4.09 24.84
C GLY A 79 -5.48 3.40 23.70
N ALA A 80 -5.38 3.91 22.48
CA ALA A 80 -6.03 3.33 21.32
C ALA A 80 -5.43 1.95 20.96
N LYS A 81 -6.26 1.09 20.40
CA LYS A 81 -5.91 -0.29 20.02
C LYS A 81 -5.17 -0.39 18.69
N ALA A 82 -5.25 0.65 17.89
CA ALA A 82 -4.48 0.84 16.68
C ALA A 82 -4.02 2.30 16.58
N CYS A 83 -2.94 2.53 15.86
CA CYS A 83 -2.47 3.88 15.54
C CYS A 83 -1.52 3.88 14.35
N LEU A 84 -1.54 5.00 13.63
CA LEU A 84 -0.61 5.30 12.57
C LEU A 84 0.45 6.30 13.06
N THR A 85 1.70 6.05 12.75
CA THR A 85 2.83 6.93 13.08
C THR A 85 3.70 7.17 11.85
N PHE A 86 4.26 8.38 11.74
CA PHE A 86 5.27 8.71 10.75
C PHE A 86 6.61 8.16 11.20
N VAL A 87 7.35 7.49 10.31
CA VAL A 87 8.64 6.87 10.63
C VAL A 87 9.78 7.68 10.02
N ASP A 88 9.75 7.88 8.69
CA ASP A 88 10.84 8.52 7.95
C ASP A 88 10.39 8.98 6.56
N SER A 89 11.20 9.84 5.95
CA SER A 89 11.14 10.18 4.52
C SER A 89 12.51 9.99 3.91
N SER A 90 12.65 9.00 3.03
CA SER A 90 13.92 8.72 2.35
C SER A 90 13.70 8.05 0.99
N GLY A 91 14.67 8.22 0.07
CA GLY A 91 14.63 7.59 -1.25
C GLY A 91 13.41 7.93 -2.10
N GLY A 92 12.78 9.09 -1.87
CA GLY A 92 11.56 9.51 -2.56
C GLY A 92 10.27 8.96 -1.94
N TYR A 93 10.35 8.12 -0.89
CA TYR A 93 9.23 7.54 -0.20
C TYR A 93 9.03 8.11 1.20
N ARG A 94 7.77 8.06 1.67
CA ARG A 94 7.36 8.33 3.05
C ARG A 94 7.01 7.01 3.72
N TYR A 95 7.62 6.74 4.86
CA TYR A 95 7.43 5.49 5.60
C TYR A 95 6.52 5.72 6.80
N LEU A 96 5.42 4.99 6.82
CA LEU A 96 4.47 5.00 7.92
C LEU A 96 4.48 3.65 8.63
N ARG A 97 4.05 3.65 9.88
CA ARG A 97 3.82 2.46 10.67
C ARG A 97 2.41 2.46 11.19
N VAL A 98 1.67 1.40 10.91
CA VAL A 98 0.42 1.07 11.57
C VAL A 98 0.71 0.00 12.61
N MET A 99 0.40 0.28 13.87
CA MET A 99 0.49 -0.67 14.96
C MET A 99 -0.92 -1.11 15.37
N ILE A 100 -1.14 -2.42 15.50
CA ILE A 100 -2.39 -2.99 15.99
C ILE A 100 -2.08 -3.83 17.22
N THR A 101 -2.83 -3.63 18.29
CA THR A 101 -2.65 -4.37 19.54
C THR A 101 -2.88 -5.87 19.31
N LYS A 102 -1.93 -6.69 19.77
CA LYS A 102 -1.89 -8.13 19.47
C LYS A 102 -3.09 -8.91 20.01
N GLN A 103 -3.70 -8.41 21.08
CA GLN A 103 -4.84 -9.05 21.75
C GLN A 103 -6.20 -8.77 21.10
N GLU A 104 -6.24 -7.96 20.04
CA GLU A 104 -7.50 -7.66 19.33
C GLU A 104 -8.06 -8.90 18.61
N SER A 105 -9.40 -8.97 18.56
CA SER A 105 -10.11 -9.98 17.77
C SER A 105 -9.85 -9.78 16.27
N GLU A 106 -10.05 -10.82 15.46
CA GLU A 106 -9.88 -10.70 13.99
C GLU A 106 -10.83 -9.67 13.38
N ILE A 107 -12.04 -9.52 13.91
CA ILE A 107 -13.00 -8.50 13.46
C ILE A 107 -12.46 -7.10 13.74
N ASP A 108 -11.98 -6.86 14.97
CA ASP A 108 -11.40 -5.57 15.36
C ASP A 108 -10.14 -5.26 14.55
N VAL A 109 -9.27 -6.26 14.32
CA VAL A 109 -8.07 -6.11 13.47
C VAL A 109 -8.44 -5.62 12.07
N ARG A 110 -9.46 -6.20 11.44
CA ARG A 110 -9.91 -5.82 10.09
C ARG A 110 -10.42 -4.39 10.07
N ARG A 111 -11.25 -4.03 11.04
CA ARG A 111 -11.78 -2.67 11.19
C ARG A 111 -10.64 -1.66 11.41
N HIS A 112 -9.69 -1.95 12.30
CA HIS A 112 -8.55 -1.10 12.57
C HIS A 112 -7.63 -0.97 11.36
N LEU A 113 -7.37 -2.05 10.62
CA LEU A 113 -6.60 -1.99 9.38
C LEU A 113 -7.22 -1.02 8.37
N ALA A 114 -8.52 -1.12 8.14
CA ALA A 114 -9.21 -0.24 7.21
C ALA A 114 -9.13 1.24 7.64
N HIS A 115 -9.32 1.49 8.93
CA HIS A 115 -9.25 2.81 9.54
C HIS A 115 -7.85 3.45 9.37
N GLU A 116 -6.81 2.75 9.80
CA GLU A 116 -5.45 3.28 9.78
C GLU A 116 -4.89 3.40 8.35
N LEU A 117 -5.26 2.50 7.43
CA LEU A 117 -4.87 2.62 6.04
C LEU A 117 -5.60 3.77 5.32
N GLN A 118 -6.81 4.14 5.74
CA GLN A 118 -7.45 5.36 5.23
C GLN A 118 -6.66 6.60 5.65
N HIS A 119 -6.16 6.67 6.88
CA HIS A 119 -5.25 7.75 7.29
C HIS A 119 -3.95 7.76 6.45
N ALA A 120 -3.42 6.58 6.11
CA ALA A 120 -2.26 6.51 5.21
C ALA A 120 -2.57 7.07 3.81
N VAL A 121 -3.77 6.82 3.28
CA VAL A 121 -4.24 7.41 2.01
C VAL A 121 -4.37 8.93 2.12
N GLU A 122 -4.93 9.44 3.22
CA GLU A 122 -5.02 10.90 3.47
C GLU A 122 -3.62 11.55 3.49
N ILE A 123 -2.64 10.89 4.11
CA ILE A 123 -1.24 11.33 4.10
C ILE A 123 -0.66 11.25 2.67
N ALA A 124 -0.98 10.21 1.90
CA ALA A 124 -0.53 10.08 0.52
C ALA A 124 -1.03 11.26 -0.34
N GLN A 125 -2.27 11.69 -0.11
CA GLN A 125 -2.88 12.84 -0.79
C GLN A 125 -2.36 14.21 -0.30
N ALA A 126 -1.57 14.24 0.79
CA ALA A 126 -0.99 15.44 1.39
C ALA A 126 0.54 15.43 1.29
N PRO A 127 1.14 15.73 0.13
CA PRO A 127 2.58 15.60 -0.12
C PRO A 127 3.46 16.51 0.74
N GLN A 128 2.89 17.53 1.39
CA GLN A 128 3.57 18.41 2.33
C GLN A 128 3.86 17.72 3.69
N ILE A 129 3.19 16.61 4.01
CA ILE A 129 3.45 15.85 5.24
C ILE A 129 4.71 15.01 4.99
N ARG A 130 5.85 15.44 5.56
CA ARG A 130 7.16 14.80 5.34
C ARG A 130 7.83 14.34 6.63
N ASP A 131 7.20 14.54 7.78
CA ASP A 131 7.70 14.18 9.10
C ASP A 131 6.56 14.02 10.12
N ALA A 132 6.91 13.63 11.34
CA ALA A 132 5.96 13.47 12.43
C ALA A 132 5.29 14.79 12.85
N ALA A 133 5.97 15.93 12.70
CA ALA A 133 5.42 17.23 13.04
C ALA A 133 4.33 17.64 12.03
N GLY A 134 4.57 17.41 10.72
CA GLY A 134 3.60 17.61 9.67
C GLY A 134 2.36 16.71 9.82
N LEU A 135 2.56 15.42 10.18
CA LEU A 135 1.45 14.52 10.50
C LEU A 135 0.62 15.05 11.68
N ARG A 136 1.28 15.48 12.76
CA ARG A 136 0.62 16.05 13.92
C ARG A 136 -0.19 17.31 13.58
N ALA A 137 0.37 18.21 12.77
CA ALA A 137 -0.33 19.41 12.32
C ALA A 137 -1.56 19.06 11.46
N PHE A 138 -1.45 18.06 10.58
CA PHE A 138 -2.56 17.54 9.80
C PHE A 138 -3.67 17.00 10.71
N CYS A 139 -3.36 16.15 11.67
CA CYS A 139 -4.34 15.58 12.62
C CYS A 139 -5.06 16.67 13.43
N LEU A 140 -4.35 17.71 13.86
CA LEU A 140 -4.94 18.83 14.60
C LEU A 140 -5.86 19.69 13.73
N SER A 141 -5.60 19.81 12.44
CA SER A 141 -6.37 20.65 11.51
C SER A 141 -7.53 19.92 10.85
N SER A 142 -7.38 18.63 10.52
CA SER A 142 -8.33 17.84 9.73
C SER A 142 -9.19 16.92 10.59
N GLY A 143 -8.74 16.58 11.79
CA GLY A 143 -9.44 15.67 12.69
C GLY A 143 -10.69 16.30 13.31
N PHE A 144 -11.66 15.44 13.60
CA PHE A 144 -12.82 15.85 14.41
C PHE A 144 -12.88 14.97 15.68
N GLY A 145 -13.60 15.43 16.70
CA GLY A 145 -13.69 14.72 17.97
C GLY A 145 -12.53 15.00 18.93
N TRP A 146 -12.02 13.99 19.61
CA TRP A 146 -10.91 14.11 20.53
C TRP A 146 -9.62 14.43 19.78
N ARG A 147 -9.16 15.66 19.90
CA ARG A 147 -7.93 16.15 19.29
C ARG A 147 -6.79 16.04 20.28
N SER A 148 -6.07 14.93 20.26
CA SER A 148 -4.73 14.91 20.84
C SER A 148 -3.72 14.79 19.70
N ALA A 149 -2.51 15.25 19.94
CA ALA A 149 -1.42 15.15 18.97
C ALA A 149 -1.08 13.70 18.60
N ASP A 150 -1.58 12.74 19.37
CA ASP A 150 -1.33 11.31 19.24
C ASP A 150 -2.59 10.53 18.81
N HIS A 151 -3.68 11.23 18.47
CA HIS A 151 -4.93 10.62 18.01
C HIS A 151 -5.49 11.40 16.83
N CYS A 152 -5.33 10.84 15.66
CA CYS A 152 -5.88 11.35 14.42
C CYS A 152 -7.21 10.66 14.16
N GLU A 153 -8.27 11.45 14.02
CA GLU A 153 -9.60 10.91 13.72
C GLU A 153 -10.22 11.70 12.58
N THR A 154 -10.66 11.04 11.51
CA THR A 154 -11.33 11.67 10.39
C THR A 154 -12.64 10.97 10.06
N HIS A 155 -13.60 11.69 9.50
CA HIS A 155 -14.84 11.10 9.01
C HIS A 155 -14.59 10.04 7.94
N ALA A 156 -13.58 10.24 7.09
CA ALA A 156 -13.24 9.30 6.04
C ALA A 156 -12.76 7.97 6.64
N ALA A 157 -11.89 8.00 7.66
CA ALA A 157 -11.39 6.80 8.32
C ALA A 157 -12.52 6.02 9.00
N GLN A 158 -13.42 6.70 9.73
CA GLN A 158 -14.60 6.06 10.32
C GLN A 158 -15.52 5.44 9.27
N THR A 159 -15.81 6.19 8.20
CA THR A 159 -16.69 5.73 7.12
C THR A 159 -16.12 4.50 6.41
N VAL A 160 -14.83 4.50 6.15
CA VAL A 160 -14.15 3.37 5.48
C VAL A 160 -14.12 2.15 6.39
N ALA A 161 -13.78 2.30 7.66
CA ALA A 161 -13.79 1.20 8.62
C ALA A 161 -15.17 0.53 8.70
N PHE A 162 -16.24 1.32 8.81
CA PHE A 162 -17.61 0.84 8.83
C PHE A 162 -18.02 0.13 7.53
N ARG A 163 -17.63 0.67 6.38
CA ARG A 163 -17.94 0.08 5.08
C ARG A 163 -17.25 -1.26 4.89
N VAL A 164 -15.95 -1.34 5.24
CA VAL A 164 -15.20 -2.59 5.16
C VAL A 164 -15.78 -3.66 6.06
N GLU A 165 -16.23 -3.31 7.26
CA GLU A 165 -16.92 -4.24 8.16
C GLU A 165 -18.18 -4.82 7.51
N HIS A 166 -19.02 -3.99 6.87
CA HIS A 166 -20.25 -4.43 6.21
C HIS A 166 -20.03 -5.21 4.90
N GLU A 167 -18.88 -5.06 4.26
CA GLU A 167 -18.54 -5.85 3.07
C GLU A 167 -18.10 -7.28 3.41
N LEU A 168 -17.87 -7.57 4.70
CA LEU A 168 -17.39 -8.88 5.19
C LEU A 168 -18.48 -9.69 5.88
N ASP A 169 -19.65 -9.10 6.17
CA ASP A 169 -20.82 -9.77 6.72
C ASP A 169 -21.63 -10.49 5.61
#